data_99ecc33f9cf03d5dce27837b3b4976b8
#
_entry.id   99ecc33f9cf03d5dce27837b3b4976b8
#
_cell.length_a   1.000
_cell.length_b   1.000
_cell.length_c   1.000
_cell.angle_alpha   90.00
_cell.angle_beta   90.00
_cell.angle_gamma   90.00
#
_symmetry.space_group_name_H-M   'P 1'
#
loop_
_entity.id
_entity.type
_entity.pdbx_description
1 polymer ?
#
loop_
_entity_poly.entity_id
_entity_poly.type
_entity_poly.pdbx_seq_one_letter_code
_entity_poly.pdbx_strand_id
1 'polypeptide(L)'
;MGALVEVLGSGANCVGTAFTDQNGRYKIENLVPGRYAVRATAVLFVPAMRENLRLASGMRATVYLTLNALYDPTTWLPAKRRGVDEPDDDWTWTLRSAANRPILRVMGDSGLARTSADSAEKTHGSPVKARVWMSGGAGGFGESGIHNGVALDRAIEGGADAMLRVGVANLGEAAASEIAAGYERQTGFERESRMVVSYTAHPEMQSAGRDEGIQAMRLSSAEKIELGDTIKLEAGGAVVAIRTMGAGSAGTGLMTQPFVRVTAQPFVGWTVAYRMATERELQGFAGLDSMASEAPVAAVCGAKLCTASGRHQEIGVSRKIGGGSGGSIEAAIYRDTMQRVGVAGVGAAGAADLTSVDAVIDTATQSFRILSAGYTSDGLRLTLSEPLSAHLWAELEYESGAAMATERTETGVPQIHATVASAAAIRLQGEALRTGTRLRAVYRWQPHHLVTAVGPYGELGDAGFLSFEMRQAVRCWGILPSGFEATLNVTNLLAEGYQPFLSADGRTLYLTARARTIQAGLSFTF
;
A
#
# COMPACT_ATOMS: atom_id res chain seq x y z
N MET A 1 25.32 25.58 -16.26
CA MET A 1 26.61 25.48 -15.65
C MET A 1 26.98 26.88 -15.18
N GLY A 2 27.61 26.99 -14.04
CA GLY A 2 27.73 28.27 -13.32
C GLY A 2 26.63 28.40 -12.23
N ALA A 3 26.25 27.31 -11.59
CA ALA A 3 25.39 27.37 -10.39
C ALA A 3 26.22 28.02 -9.27
N LEU A 4 25.60 28.95 -8.55
CA LEU A 4 26.18 29.55 -7.34
C LEU A 4 25.95 28.57 -6.18
N VAL A 5 27.03 28.19 -5.51
CA VAL A 5 27.01 27.36 -4.31
C VAL A 5 27.45 28.22 -3.12
N GLU A 6 26.61 28.26 -2.09
CA GLU A 6 26.83 29.04 -0.88
C GLU A 6 26.90 28.11 0.33
N VAL A 7 27.85 28.32 1.20
CA VAL A 7 27.91 27.64 2.52
C VAL A 7 27.41 28.60 3.58
N LEU A 8 26.42 28.18 4.30
CA LEU A 8 25.73 28.93 5.36
C LEU A 8 26.14 28.38 6.73
N GLY A 9 26.58 29.24 7.62
CA GLY A 9 26.87 28.90 9.02
C GLY A 9 25.60 28.81 9.90
N SER A 10 25.77 28.54 11.18
CA SER A 10 24.69 28.33 12.16
C SER A 10 23.72 29.52 12.34
N GLY A 11 24.05 30.69 11.86
CA GLY A 11 23.19 31.89 11.86
C GLY A 11 22.62 32.26 10.50
N ALA A 12 22.58 31.33 9.53
CA ALA A 12 22.23 31.57 8.14
C ALA A 12 23.14 32.59 7.41
N ASN A 13 24.27 32.95 8.02
CA ASN A 13 25.24 33.82 7.40
C ASN A 13 26.08 33.07 6.37
N CYS A 14 26.21 33.62 5.18
CA CYS A 14 27.07 33.06 4.15
C CYS A 14 28.55 33.15 4.57
N VAL A 15 29.21 32.00 4.69
CA VAL A 15 30.63 31.88 5.10
C VAL A 15 31.54 31.49 3.95
N GLY A 16 30.99 31.13 2.80
CA GLY A 16 31.77 30.84 1.62
C GLY A 16 30.90 30.66 0.39
N THR A 17 31.41 31.04 -0.78
CA THR A 17 30.71 30.90 -2.05
C THR A 17 31.64 30.32 -3.12
N ALA A 18 31.08 29.57 -4.06
CA ALA A 18 31.79 29.12 -5.26
C ALA A 18 30.81 28.97 -6.42
N PHE A 19 31.34 29.07 -7.66
CA PHE A 19 30.59 28.71 -8.86
C PHE A 19 30.98 27.31 -9.33
N THR A 20 30.01 26.56 -9.84
CA THR A 20 30.30 25.26 -10.44
C THR A 20 30.99 25.39 -11.78
N ASP A 21 31.94 24.49 -12.04
CA ASP A 21 32.61 24.35 -13.34
C ASP A 21 31.68 23.72 -14.40
N GLN A 22 32.22 23.45 -15.59
CA GLN A 22 31.46 22.83 -16.69
C GLN A 22 30.97 21.42 -16.38
N ASN A 23 31.58 20.72 -15.41
CA ASN A 23 31.21 19.38 -14.95
C ASN A 23 30.32 19.41 -13.70
N GLY A 24 29.89 20.61 -13.28
CA GLY A 24 29.09 20.78 -12.07
C GLY A 24 29.86 20.65 -10.76
N ARG A 25 31.20 20.68 -10.80
CA ARG A 25 32.05 20.57 -9.61
C ARG A 25 32.32 21.94 -9.02
N TYR A 26 32.37 22.00 -7.70
CA TYR A 26 32.73 23.21 -6.94
C TYR A 26 33.67 22.84 -5.79
N LYS A 27 34.39 23.85 -5.30
CA LYS A 27 35.31 23.71 -4.17
C LYS A 27 35.26 24.97 -3.32
N ILE A 28 35.07 24.78 -2.01
CA ILE A 28 35.10 25.84 -1.00
C ILE A 28 36.09 25.41 0.07
N GLU A 29 37.07 26.25 0.33
CA GLU A 29 38.20 25.98 1.24
C GLU A 29 38.14 26.93 2.45
N ASN A 30 38.95 26.64 3.46
CA ASN A 30 39.15 27.47 4.66
C ASN A 30 37.90 27.65 5.52
N LEU A 31 37.02 26.64 5.58
CA LEU A 31 35.91 26.66 6.48
C LEU A 31 36.34 26.25 7.90
N VAL A 32 35.90 26.99 8.90
CA VAL A 32 36.16 26.70 10.32
C VAL A 32 35.40 25.45 10.71
N PRO A 33 35.91 24.55 11.59
CA PRO A 33 35.15 23.44 12.07
C PRO A 33 33.80 23.87 12.66
N GLY A 34 32.71 23.22 12.23
CA GLY A 34 31.36 23.64 12.62
C GLY A 34 30.25 22.90 11.90
N ARG A 35 29.02 23.38 12.07
CA ARG A 35 27.84 22.91 11.33
C ARG A 35 27.50 23.91 10.23
N TYR A 36 27.21 23.38 9.04
CA TYR A 36 26.94 24.17 7.87
C TYR A 36 25.72 23.65 7.12
N ALA A 37 25.10 24.54 6.34
CA ALA A 37 24.20 24.20 5.25
C ALA A 37 24.84 24.62 3.92
N VAL A 38 24.64 23.85 2.86
CA VAL A 38 25.09 24.18 1.51
C VAL A 38 23.88 24.38 0.62
N ARG A 39 23.79 25.54 -0.03
CA ARG A 39 22.72 25.91 -0.96
C ARG A 39 23.31 26.10 -2.35
N ALA A 40 22.67 25.50 -3.36
CA ALA A 40 22.99 25.74 -4.75
C ALA A 40 21.84 26.45 -5.45
N THR A 41 22.13 27.47 -6.21
CA THR A 41 21.19 28.27 -7.01
C THR A 41 21.68 28.43 -8.44
N ALA A 42 20.76 28.27 -9.40
CA ALA A 42 21.04 28.56 -10.81
C ALA A 42 19.80 29.16 -11.47
N VAL A 43 20.01 29.94 -12.55
CA VAL A 43 18.93 30.54 -13.32
C VAL A 43 18.07 29.43 -13.92
N LEU A 44 16.73 29.51 -13.78
CA LEU A 44 15.75 28.54 -14.25
C LEU A 44 15.75 27.18 -13.50
N PHE A 45 16.42 27.12 -12.34
CA PHE A 45 16.40 25.93 -11.50
C PHE A 45 15.86 26.27 -10.11
N VAL A 46 15.19 25.29 -9.49
CA VAL A 46 14.79 25.38 -8.10
C VAL A 46 16.03 25.28 -7.21
N PRO A 47 16.25 26.20 -6.25
CA PRO A 47 17.38 26.11 -5.34
C PRO A 47 17.38 24.78 -4.58
N ALA A 48 18.51 24.12 -4.50
CA ALA A 48 18.71 22.93 -3.70
C ALA A 48 19.53 23.26 -2.45
N MET A 49 19.15 22.74 -1.30
CA MET A 49 19.85 22.94 -0.04
C MET A 49 20.06 21.62 0.69
N ARG A 50 21.25 21.48 1.26
CA ARG A 50 21.60 20.38 2.17
C ARG A 50 22.07 20.95 3.50
N GLU A 51 21.36 20.64 4.54
CA GLU A 51 21.62 21.15 5.88
C GLU A 51 22.42 20.15 6.73
N ASN A 52 22.91 20.64 7.87
CA ASN A 52 23.58 19.86 8.94
C ASN A 52 24.87 19.13 8.55
N LEU A 53 25.63 19.70 7.66
CA LEU A 53 26.97 19.23 7.39
C LEU A 53 27.89 19.54 8.57
N ARG A 54 28.47 18.51 9.18
CA ARG A 54 29.48 18.68 10.23
C ARG A 54 30.87 18.62 9.59
N LEU A 55 31.63 19.67 9.79
CA LEU A 55 33.05 19.72 9.43
C LEU A 55 33.90 19.71 10.69
N ALA A 56 34.78 18.72 10.82
CA ALA A 56 35.85 18.69 11.82
C ALA A 56 37.15 19.27 11.23
N SER A 57 38.09 19.59 12.10
CA SER A 57 39.39 20.12 11.67
C SER A 57 40.11 19.13 10.73
N GLY A 58 40.56 19.61 9.57
CA GLY A 58 41.20 18.81 8.55
C GLY A 58 40.30 17.86 7.72
N MET A 59 39.01 17.89 7.94
CA MET A 59 38.07 17.04 7.25
C MET A 59 37.71 17.59 5.86
N ARG A 60 37.52 16.69 4.89
CA ARG A 60 36.94 17.00 3.57
C ARG A 60 35.55 16.39 3.49
N ALA A 61 34.57 17.20 3.11
CA ALA A 61 33.21 16.74 2.88
C ALA A 61 32.85 16.88 1.39
N THR A 62 32.31 15.84 0.80
CA THR A 62 31.77 15.89 -0.55
C THR A 62 30.24 16.01 -0.46
N VAL A 63 29.68 17.05 -1.06
CA VAL A 63 28.26 17.34 -1.02
C VAL A 63 27.71 17.34 -2.43
N TYR A 64 26.73 16.47 -2.68
CA TYR A 64 26.01 16.41 -3.95
C TYR A 64 24.70 17.16 -3.81
N LEU A 65 24.43 18.07 -4.75
CA LEU A 65 23.19 18.85 -4.85
C LEU A 65 22.64 18.69 -6.26
N THR A 66 21.38 18.28 -6.36
CA THR A 66 20.70 18.16 -7.65
C THR A 66 19.76 19.35 -7.80
N LEU A 67 19.98 20.13 -8.86
CA LEU A 67 19.12 21.26 -9.23
C LEU A 67 18.04 20.77 -10.22
N ASN A 68 16.79 20.95 -9.88
CA ASN A 68 15.66 20.64 -10.76
C ASN A 68 15.27 21.91 -11.54
N ALA A 69 14.99 21.76 -12.85
CA ALA A 69 14.57 22.88 -13.67
C ALA A 69 13.20 23.43 -13.22
N LEU A 70 13.06 24.76 -13.19
CA LEU A 70 11.81 25.44 -12.76
C LEU A 70 10.62 25.09 -13.67
N TYR A 71 10.88 24.71 -14.91
CA TYR A 71 9.89 24.36 -15.93
C TYR A 71 10.08 22.95 -16.48
N ASP A 72 10.60 22.02 -15.67
CA ASP A 72 10.66 20.62 -16.08
C ASP A 72 9.25 20.01 -16.01
N PRO A 73 8.60 19.74 -17.16
CA PRO A 73 7.26 19.14 -17.16
C PRO A 73 7.24 17.73 -16.53
N THR A 74 8.41 17.10 -16.35
CA THR A 74 8.52 15.79 -15.69
C THR A 74 8.40 15.88 -14.16
N THR A 75 8.56 17.08 -13.58
CA THR A 75 8.37 17.29 -12.13
C THR A 75 6.89 17.34 -11.72
N TRP A 76 5.98 17.47 -12.67
CA TRP A 76 4.52 17.44 -12.45
C TRP A 76 3.95 16.03 -12.58
N LEU A 77 4.77 15.07 -12.95
CA LEU A 77 4.40 13.66 -12.90
C LEU A 77 4.40 13.20 -11.44
N PRO A 78 3.44 12.33 -11.06
CA PRO A 78 3.50 11.69 -9.78
C PRO A 78 4.89 11.09 -9.62
N ALA A 79 5.51 11.44 -8.53
CA ALA A 79 6.91 11.30 -8.17
C ALA A 79 7.72 10.34 -9.05
N LYS A 80 8.83 10.84 -9.61
CA LYS A 80 9.91 9.93 -10.04
C LYS A 80 9.95 8.79 -9.03
N ARG A 81 9.79 7.55 -9.49
CA ARG A 81 9.98 6.41 -8.62
C ARG A 81 11.18 6.67 -7.76
N ARG A 82 10.95 6.86 -6.52
CA ARG A 82 11.95 6.69 -5.49
C ARG A 82 12.38 5.24 -5.61
N GLY A 83 13.55 4.89 -5.23
CA GLY A 83 14.11 3.58 -5.52
C GLY A 83 13.14 2.43 -5.20
N VAL A 84 13.38 1.27 -5.77
CA VAL A 84 12.60 0.01 -5.73
C VAL A 84 11.94 -0.32 -4.38
N ASP A 85 12.24 0.41 -3.38
CA ASP A 85 11.93 0.17 -1.99
C ASP A 85 10.82 1.01 -1.37
N GLU A 86 10.30 2.00 -2.06
CA GLU A 86 9.16 2.75 -1.54
C GLU A 86 7.89 2.20 -2.19
N PRO A 87 6.86 1.83 -1.39
CA PRO A 87 5.52 1.55 -1.90
C PRO A 87 4.96 2.85 -2.44
N ASP A 88 5.12 3.04 -3.69
CA ASP A 88 5.26 4.30 -4.36
C ASP A 88 4.02 4.93 -4.78
N ASP A 89 2.91 4.36 -4.38
CA ASP A 89 1.79 4.70 -5.16
C ASP A 89 0.52 4.56 -4.34
N ASP A 90 -0.19 5.65 -4.19
CA ASP A 90 -1.59 5.68 -3.79
C ASP A 90 -2.43 4.63 -4.51
N TRP A 91 -2.00 4.21 -5.70
CA TRP A 91 -2.58 3.16 -6.50
C TRP A 91 -2.38 1.75 -5.94
N THR A 92 -1.17 1.43 -5.48
CA THR A 92 -0.88 0.13 -4.87
C THR A 92 -1.83 -0.13 -3.72
N TRP A 93 -2.13 0.94 -3.01
CA TRP A 93 -3.03 0.94 -1.90
C TRP A 93 -4.49 0.65 -2.30
N THR A 94 -4.99 1.29 -3.33
CA THR A 94 -6.38 1.11 -3.78
C THR A 94 -6.63 -0.29 -4.32
N LEU A 95 -5.70 -0.88 -5.07
CA LEU A 95 -5.85 -2.23 -5.61
C LEU A 95 -5.63 -3.33 -4.57
N ARG A 96 -4.68 -3.18 -3.66
CA ARG A 96 -4.45 -4.13 -2.57
C ARG A 96 -5.65 -4.24 -1.64
N SER A 97 -6.38 -3.19 -1.51
CA SER A 97 -7.46 -3.09 -0.59
C SER A 97 -8.81 -3.60 -1.12
N ALA A 98 -8.98 -3.79 -2.43
CA ALA A 98 -10.24 -4.26 -3.00
C ALA A 98 -10.65 -5.68 -2.58
N ALA A 99 -9.78 -6.47 -1.99
CA ALA A 99 -10.08 -7.85 -1.64
C ALA A 99 -10.25 -8.15 -0.16
N ASN A 100 -9.72 -7.31 0.70
CA ASN A 100 -9.66 -7.58 2.14
C ASN A 100 -10.00 -6.36 2.98
N ARG A 101 -11.01 -5.58 2.60
CA ARG A 101 -11.10 -4.25 3.13
C ARG A 101 -12.02 -3.98 4.26
N PRO A 102 -11.51 -3.11 5.12
CA PRO A 102 -12.36 -2.25 5.91
C PRO A 102 -13.17 -1.32 5.01
N ILE A 103 -14.34 -1.05 5.48
CA ILE A 103 -15.39 -0.22 4.93
C ILE A 103 -14.90 1.16 4.54
N LEU A 104 -13.74 1.58 5.01
CA LEU A 104 -13.39 2.97 5.03
C LEU A 104 -11.92 3.23 4.80
N ARG A 105 -11.50 3.00 3.60
CA ARG A 105 -10.28 3.65 3.19
C ARG A 105 -10.61 4.86 2.34
N VAL A 106 -10.19 6.00 2.81
CA VAL A 106 -10.15 7.19 2.01
C VAL A 106 -9.35 6.86 0.77
N MET A 107 -10.03 6.79 -0.36
CA MET A 107 -9.37 6.74 -1.66
C MET A 107 -8.61 8.04 -1.79
N GLY A 108 -7.46 8.10 -1.30
CA GLY A 108 -6.82 9.31 -1.18
C GLY A 108 -5.39 9.31 -1.47
N ASP A 109 -5.03 10.31 -2.01
CA ASP A 109 -3.84 11.07 -1.88
C ASP A 109 -3.38 11.16 -0.40
N SER A 110 -3.12 10.04 0.21
CA SER A 110 -2.27 9.95 1.37
C SER A 110 -0.81 10.19 0.99
N GLY A 111 -0.57 10.18 -0.29
CA GLY A 111 0.48 10.91 -0.93
C GLY A 111 0.23 12.40 -0.83
N LEU A 112 0.15 12.89 0.38
CA LEU A 112 0.99 13.98 0.71
C LEU A 112 2.39 13.46 0.48
N ALA A 113 2.68 13.20 -0.84
CA ALA A 113 4.03 13.19 -1.27
C ALA A 113 4.60 14.45 -0.62
N ARG A 114 5.35 14.28 0.43
CA ARG A 114 6.38 15.23 0.74
C ARG A 114 7.18 15.27 -0.53
N THR A 115 6.69 16.02 -1.50
CA THR A 115 7.59 16.60 -2.45
C THR A 115 8.60 17.28 -1.57
N SER A 116 9.80 16.73 -1.51
CA SER A 116 10.99 17.36 -0.97
C SER A 116 11.30 18.72 -1.65
N ALA A 117 10.34 19.27 -2.33
CA ALA A 117 10.30 20.57 -2.97
C ALA A 117 9.66 21.66 -2.11
N ASP A 118 8.98 21.36 -1.02
CA ASP A 118 8.49 22.39 -0.11
C ASP A 118 9.42 22.60 1.10
N SER A 119 10.64 23.02 0.78
CA SER A 119 11.39 23.93 1.64
C SER A 119 10.93 25.37 1.45
N ALA A 120 9.66 25.59 1.15
CA ALA A 120 9.07 26.90 1.18
C ALA A 120 8.61 27.18 2.60
N GLU A 121 9.30 28.12 3.24
CA GLU A 121 8.88 28.92 4.37
C GLU A 121 7.82 28.28 5.30
N LYS A 122 8.30 27.72 6.41
CA LYS A 122 7.45 27.41 7.57
C LYS A 122 6.87 28.72 8.12
N THR A 123 5.80 29.18 7.53
CA THR A 123 4.88 30.10 8.17
C THR A 123 4.25 29.36 9.34
N HIS A 124 4.29 29.93 10.51
CA HIS A 124 3.67 29.45 11.73
C HIS A 124 2.20 29.08 11.49
N GLY A 125 1.87 27.80 11.57
CA GLY A 125 0.55 27.24 11.39
C GLY A 125 0.59 26.09 10.39
N SER A 126 0.89 24.86 10.86
CA SER A 126 0.84 23.68 10.01
C SER A 126 -0.58 23.48 9.49
N PRO A 127 -0.81 23.48 8.19
CA PRO A 127 -2.16 23.35 7.65
C PRO A 127 -2.71 21.98 8.04
N VAL A 128 -3.88 21.96 8.63
CA VAL A 128 -4.69 20.76 8.77
C VAL A 128 -5.25 20.50 7.38
N LYS A 129 -5.00 19.33 6.83
CA LYS A 129 -5.65 18.86 5.61
C LYS A 129 -6.80 17.97 6.01
N ALA A 130 -7.96 18.27 5.49
CA ALA A 130 -9.16 17.49 5.75
C ALA A 130 -9.74 16.97 4.43
N ARG A 131 -10.25 15.76 4.46
CA ARG A 131 -10.93 15.14 3.32
C ARG A 131 -12.23 14.51 3.80
N VAL A 132 -13.27 14.76 3.02
CA VAL A 132 -14.57 14.08 3.13
C VAL A 132 -14.75 13.25 1.89
N TRP A 133 -15.29 12.05 2.03
CA TRP A 133 -15.52 11.18 0.90
C TRP A 133 -16.79 10.35 1.07
N MET A 134 -17.34 9.96 -0.06
CA MET A 134 -18.46 9.06 -0.18
C MET A 134 -18.20 8.10 -1.33
N SER A 135 -18.42 6.82 -1.12
CA SER A 135 -18.35 5.81 -2.18
C SER A 135 -19.51 4.84 -2.06
N GLY A 136 -19.83 4.18 -3.15
CA GLY A 136 -20.90 3.18 -3.17
C GLY A 136 -20.77 2.26 -4.37
N GLY A 137 -21.41 1.09 -4.28
CA GLY A 137 -21.42 0.11 -5.35
C GLY A 137 -21.49 -1.32 -4.83
N ALA A 138 -21.30 -2.28 -5.74
CA ALA A 138 -21.14 -3.68 -5.44
C ALA A 138 -19.69 -3.92 -5.01
N GLY A 139 -19.45 -3.95 -3.73
CA GLY A 139 -18.14 -4.24 -3.13
C GLY A 139 -17.89 -5.72 -2.92
N GLY A 140 -16.69 -6.04 -2.48
CA GLY A 140 -16.35 -7.37 -1.99
C GLY A 140 -16.80 -7.60 -0.55
N PHE A 141 -16.19 -8.55 0.11
CA PHE A 141 -16.43 -8.86 1.51
C PHE A 141 -16.20 -7.62 2.41
N GLY A 142 -17.24 -7.21 3.16
CA GLY A 142 -17.21 -6.01 4.00
C GLY A 142 -17.41 -4.68 3.27
N GLU A 143 -17.70 -4.66 1.99
CA GLU A 143 -17.67 -3.44 1.15
C GLU A 143 -18.99 -3.13 0.41
N SER A 144 -20.12 -3.64 0.85
CA SER A 144 -21.39 -3.31 0.20
C SER A 144 -22.03 -2.04 0.75
N GLY A 145 -22.76 -1.33 -0.10
CA GLY A 145 -23.55 -0.18 0.29
C GLY A 145 -22.84 1.16 0.11
N ILE A 146 -23.32 2.17 0.80
CA ILE A 146 -22.78 3.52 0.77
C ILE A 146 -21.85 3.72 1.95
N HIS A 147 -20.64 4.13 1.66
CA HIS A 147 -19.58 4.39 2.62
C HIS A 147 -19.30 5.89 2.67
N ASN A 148 -19.22 6.44 3.86
CA ASN A 148 -18.95 7.85 4.09
C ASN A 148 -17.81 7.97 5.10
N GLY A 149 -16.93 8.94 4.92
CA GLY A 149 -15.86 9.13 5.88
C GLY A 149 -15.22 10.50 5.86
N VAL A 150 -14.45 10.74 6.89
CA VAL A 150 -13.65 11.93 7.11
C VAL A 150 -12.23 11.52 7.44
N ALA A 151 -11.29 12.18 6.82
CA ALA A 151 -9.87 12.04 7.08
C ALA A 151 -9.29 13.39 7.47
N LEU A 152 -8.46 13.40 8.49
CA LEU A 152 -7.73 14.57 8.96
C LEU A 152 -6.25 14.22 9.05
N ASP A 153 -5.42 15.01 8.38
CA ASP A 153 -3.97 14.92 8.45
C ASP A 153 -3.43 16.25 8.96
N ARG A 154 -2.56 16.20 9.93
CA ARG A 154 -1.94 17.39 10.54
C ARG A 154 -0.45 17.19 10.69
N ALA A 155 0.31 18.08 10.08
CA ALA A 155 1.72 18.20 10.39
C ALA A 155 1.87 18.91 11.76
N ILE A 156 2.70 18.34 12.64
CA ILE A 156 2.98 18.83 13.98
C ILE A 156 4.39 19.42 14.00
N GLU A 157 4.61 20.45 14.80
CA GLU A 157 5.93 21.03 14.98
C GLU A 157 6.94 19.96 15.42
N GLY A 158 8.16 20.03 14.88
CA GLY A 158 9.22 19.06 15.19
C GLY A 158 9.31 17.86 14.23
N GLY A 159 8.64 17.91 13.07
CA GLY A 159 8.75 16.87 12.02
C GLY A 159 7.91 15.63 12.32
N ALA A 160 6.79 15.82 12.98
CA ALA A 160 5.81 14.77 13.23
C ALA A 160 4.53 15.02 12.42
N ASP A 161 3.84 13.94 12.05
CA ASP A 161 2.53 13.97 11.39
C ASP A 161 1.53 13.14 12.17
N ALA A 162 0.31 13.61 12.27
CA ALA A 162 -0.80 12.89 12.88
C ALA A 162 -1.92 12.68 11.87
N MET A 163 -2.55 11.53 11.97
CA MET A 163 -3.65 11.09 11.11
C MET A 163 -4.85 10.71 11.97
N LEU A 164 -6.05 11.10 11.55
CA LEU A 164 -7.30 10.58 12.07
C LEU A 164 -8.22 10.19 10.90
N ARG A 165 -8.78 9.00 10.95
CA ARG A 165 -9.75 8.49 9.99
C ARG A 165 -10.98 8.03 10.73
N VAL A 166 -12.12 8.43 10.26
CA VAL A 166 -13.42 7.97 10.77
C VAL A 166 -14.31 7.66 9.60
N GLY A 167 -14.97 6.54 9.68
CA GLY A 167 -15.85 6.18 8.62
C GLY A 167 -17.01 5.30 9.05
N VAL A 168 -18.08 5.32 8.25
CA VAL A 168 -19.32 4.60 8.48
C VAL A 168 -19.86 4.10 7.16
N ALA A 169 -20.27 2.84 7.13
CA ALA A 169 -21.04 2.29 6.02
C ALA A 169 -22.47 2.04 6.45
N ASN A 170 -23.40 2.47 5.61
CA ASN A 170 -24.82 2.26 5.84
C ASN A 170 -25.26 0.95 5.15
N LEU A 171 -25.36 -0.09 5.94
CA LEU A 171 -25.71 -1.46 5.52
C LEU A 171 -27.04 -1.88 6.14
N GLY A 172 -28.14 -1.25 5.74
CA GLY A 172 -29.47 -1.56 6.27
C GLY A 172 -29.66 -1.13 7.73
N GLU A 173 -30.04 -2.05 8.63
CA GLU A 173 -30.37 -1.75 10.03
C GLU A 173 -29.13 -1.55 10.92
N ALA A 174 -27.97 -2.00 10.50
CA ALA A 174 -26.74 -1.92 11.27
C ALA A 174 -25.62 -1.24 10.46
N ALA A 175 -25.03 -0.21 11.01
CA ALA A 175 -23.92 0.50 10.39
C ALA A 175 -22.59 -0.13 10.78
N ALA A 176 -21.79 -0.48 9.79
CA ALA A 176 -20.41 -0.82 10.03
C ALA A 176 -19.57 0.45 10.22
N SER A 177 -18.54 0.39 11.04
CA SER A 177 -17.73 1.58 11.40
C SER A 177 -16.26 1.28 11.51
N GLU A 178 -15.45 2.27 11.20
CA GLU A 178 -14.00 2.26 11.38
C GLU A 178 -13.52 3.56 11.99
N ILE A 179 -12.54 3.45 12.87
CA ILE A 179 -11.80 4.59 13.42
C ILE A 179 -10.33 4.21 13.40
N ALA A 180 -9.48 5.06 12.85
CA ALA A 180 -8.03 4.90 12.91
C ALA A 180 -7.36 6.21 13.30
N ALA A 181 -6.36 6.12 14.16
CA ALA A 181 -5.52 7.22 14.55
C ALA A 181 -4.05 6.81 14.40
N GLY A 182 -3.27 7.67 13.79
CA GLY A 182 -1.86 7.42 13.50
C GLY A 182 -0.97 8.58 13.86
N TYR A 183 0.27 8.25 14.18
CA TYR A 183 1.33 9.20 14.47
C TYR A 183 2.62 8.75 13.81
N GLU A 184 3.26 9.68 13.12
CA GLU A 184 4.55 9.50 12.48
C GLU A 184 5.52 10.55 12.98
N ARG A 185 6.75 10.17 13.26
CA ARG A 185 7.79 11.10 13.70
C ARG A 185 9.12 10.77 13.07
N GLN A 186 9.75 11.78 12.49
CA GLN A 186 11.15 11.72 12.10
C GLN A 186 12.03 12.12 13.29
N THR A 187 12.94 11.25 13.68
CA THR A 187 13.89 11.50 14.76
C THR A 187 15.29 11.60 14.17
N GLY A 188 15.71 12.83 13.85
CA GLY A 188 16.95 13.08 13.11
C GLY A 188 16.81 12.74 11.62
N PHE A 189 17.96 12.52 10.95
CA PHE A 189 18.01 12.32 9.49
C PHE A 189 17.84 10.88 9.04
N GLU A 190 17.95 9.93 9.96
CA GLU A 190 18.14 8.52 9.65
C GLU A 190 17.09 7.60 10.29
N ARG A 191 16.17 8.15 11.06
CA ARG A 191 15.17 7.34 11.76
C ARG A 191 13.77 7.93 11.67
N GLU A 192 12.84 7.09 11.25
CA GLU A 192 11.42 7.40 11.18
C GLU A 192 10.65 6.33 11.94
N SER A 193 9.75 6.76 12.84
CA SER A 193 8.90 5.87 13.62
C SER A 193 7.44 6.16 13.30
N ARG A 194 6.65 5.12 13.13
CA ARG A 194 5.20 5.16 12.88
C ARG A 194 4.44 4.30 13.85
N MET A 195 3.28 4.76 14.26
CA MET A 195 2.35 4.00 15.09
C MET A 195 0.92 4.31 14.66
N VAL A 196 0.10 3.26 14.55
CA VAL A 196 -1.31 3.39 14.18
C VAL A 196 -2.15 2.47 15.06
N VAL A 197 -3.25 2.99 15.54
CA VAL A 197 -4.31 2.23 16.22
C VAL A 197 -5.55 2.30 15.34
N SER A 198 -6.16 1.16 15.03
CA SER A 198 -7.42 1.11 14.32
C SER A 198 -8.43 0.20 15.04
N TYR A 199 -9.68 0.55 14.90
CA TYR A 199 -10.84 -0.22 15.38
C TYR A 199 -11.86 -0.31 14.27
N THR A 200 -12.39 -1.50 14.04
CA THR A 200 -13.44 -1.78 13.06
C THR A 200 -14.55 -2.59 13.67
N ALA A 201 -15.77 -2.36 13.21
CA ALA A 201 -16.95 -3.09 13.64
C ALA A 201 -17.83 -3.41 12.43
N HIS A 202 -18.14 -4.67 12.25
CA HIS A 202 -18.90 -5.24 11.16
C HIS A 202 -20.11 -6.02 11.70
N PRO A 203 -21.22 -5.36 12.01
CA PRO A 203 -22.41 -6.05 12.50
C PRO A 203 -23.05 -6.98 11.46
N GLU A 204 -22.80 -6.75 10.17
CA GLU A 204 -23.29 -7.57 9.05
C GLU A 204 -22.56 -8.92 8.90
N MET A 205 -21.41 -9.08 9.54
CA MET A 205 -20.64 -10.31 9.44
C MET A 205 -21.10 -11.34 10.45
N GLN A 206 -21.35 -12.53 9.98
CA GLN A 206 -21.78 -13.67 10.79
C GLN A 206 -20.71 -14.74 10.84
N SER A 207 -20.58 -15.43 11.96
CA SER A 207 -19.65 -16.55 12.12
C SER A 207 -20.34 -17.77 12.70
N ALA A 208 -20.19 -18.92 12.03
CA ALA A 208 -20.65 -20.23 12.51
C ALA A 208 -22.09 -20.25 13.06
N GLY A 209 -23.06 -19.65 12.34
CA GLY A 209 -24.48 -19.62 12.72
C GLY A 209 -24.80 -18.65 13.86
N ARG A 210 -23.94 -17.67 14.13
CA ARG A 210 -24.16 -16.61 15.12
C ARG A 210 -24.31 -15.27 14.41
N ASP A 211 -25.42 -14.59 14.70
CA ASP A 211 -25.73 -13.26 14.14
C ASP A 211 -25.15 -12.12 14.98
N GLU A 212 -23.93 -12.28 15.47
CA GLU A 212 -23.40 -11.38 16.50
C GLU A 212 -22.46 -10.29 15.94
N GLY A 213 -22.21 -10.27 14.65
CA GLY A 213 -21.23 -9.34 14.07
C GLY A 213 -19.80 -9.59 14.55
N ILE A 214 -18.84 -8.89 13.95
CA ILE A 214 -17.41 -9.03 14.25
C ILE A 214 -16.81 -7.66 14.47
N GLN A 215 -15.90 -7.55 15.42
CA GLN A 215 -15.10 -6.36 15.64
C GLN A 215 -13.62 -6.71 15.79
N ALA A 216 -12.78 -5.80 15.35
CA ALA A 216 -11.33 -5.94 15.43
C ALA A 216 -10.67 -4.67 15.95
N MET A 217 -9.61 -4.83 16.70
CA MET A 217 -8.71 -3.76 17.11
C MET A 217 -7.30 -4.12 16.68
N ARG A 218 -6.60 -3.18 16.06
CA ARG A 218 -5.24 -3.35 15.58
C ARG A 218 -4.34 -2.25 16.13
N LEU A 219 -3.19 -2.62 16.63
CA LEU A 219 -2.09 -1.74 17.00
C LEU A 219 -0.90 -2.09 16.10
N SER A 220 -0.49 -1.17 15.24
CA SER A 220 0.63 -1.34 14.33
C SER A 220 1.76 -0.38 14.72
N SER A 221 3.00 -0.83 14.63
CA SER A 221 4.18 0.00 14.82
C SER A 221 5.26 -0.38 13.82
N ALA A 222 5.96 0.59 13.28
CA ALA A 222 7.07 0.39 12.36
C ALA A 222 8.16 1.42 12.56
N GLU A 223 9.39 1.00 12.39
CA GLU A 223 10.57 1.86 12.40
C GLU A 223 11.38 1.67 11.12
N LYS A 224 11.83 2.79 10.56
CA LYS A 224 12.75 2.86 9.44
C LYS A 224 14.03 3.51 9.90
N ILE A 225 15.15 2.88 9.60
CA ILE A 225 16.50 3.36 9.93
C ILE A 225 17.31 3.35 8.64
N GLU A 226 17.91 4.47 8.28
CA GLU A 226 18.84 4.58 7.17
C GLU A 226 20.26 4.61 7.70
N LEU A 227 21.08 3.63 7.32
CA LEU A 227 22.48 3.50 7.72
C LEU A 227 23.38 4.00 6.58
N GLY A 228 23.65 5.28 6.58
CA GLY A 228 24.28 5.95 5.45
C GLY A 228 23.40 5.91 4.21
N ASP A 229 24.02 6.13 3.04
CA ASP A 229 23.31 6.15 1.74
C ASP A 229 23.09 4.75 1.14
N THR A 230 23.52 3.70 1.85
CA THR A 230 23.66 2.35 1.26
C THR A 230 22.70 1.32 1.82
N ILE A 231 22.32 1.42 3.08
CA ILE A 231 21.51 0.41 3.75
C ILE A 231 20.28 1.07 4.39
N LYS A 232 19.12 0.47 4.13
CA LYS A 232 17.85 0.83 4.78
C LYS A 232 17.33 -0.40 5.52
N LEU A 233 16.97 -0.22 6.77
CA LEU A 233 16.33 -1.22 7.61
C LEU A 233 14.92 -0.74 7.97
N GLU A 234 13.94 -1.55 7.72
CA GLU A 234 12.55 -1.34 8.13
C GLU A 234 12.11 -2.54 8.97
N ALA A 235 11.57 -2.30 10.14
CA ALA A 235 11.09 -3.36 10.99
C ALA A 235 9.86 -2.90 11.78
N GLY A 236 8.96 -3.83 12.01
CA GLY A 236 7.75 -3.53 12.75
C GLY A 236 6.79 -4.70 12.84
N GLY A 237 5.55 -4.39 13.10
CA GLY A 237 4.49 -5.39 13.13
C GLY A 237 3.18 -4.84 13.64
N ALA A 238 2.19 -5.70 13.70
CA ALA A 238 0.90 -5.40 14.28
C ALA A 238 0.50 -6.44 15.34
N VAL A 239 -0.27 -5.98 16.32
CA VAL A 239 -1.02 -6.83 17.24
C VAL A 239 -2.49 -6.63 16.93
N VAL A 240 -3.20 -7.71 16.66
CA VAL A 240 -4.60 -7.71 16.28
C VAL A 240 -5.41 -8.52 17.25
N ALA A 241 -6.47 -7.93 17.77
CA ALA A 241 -7.49 -8.60 18.58
C ALA A 241 -8.81 -8.60 17.80
N ILE A 242 -9.40 -9.79 17.59
CA ILE A 242 -10.67 -9.96 16.90
C ILE A 242 -11.65 -10.66 17.85
N ARG A 243 -12.90 -10.19 17.89
CA ARG A 243 -13.96 -10.84 18.68
C ARG A 243 -15.32 -10.69 18.01
N THR A 244 -16.27 -11.54 18.43
CA THR A 244 -17.68 -11.35 18.11
C THR A 244 -18.27 -10.19 18.94
N MET A 245 -19.32 -9.53 18.42
CA MET A 245 -19.94 -8.36 19.06
C MET A 245 -20.93 -8.72 20.15
N GLY A 246 -21.42 -9.97 20.22
CA GLY A 246 -22.43 -10.41 21.17
C GLY A 246 -21.93 -10.62 22.60
N ALA A 247 -22.85 -10.70 23.53
CA ALA A 247 -22.60 -10.86 24.97
C ALA A 247 -21.96 -12.21 25.37
N GLY A 248 -22.01 -13.19 24.49
CA GLY A 248 -21.43 -14.51 24.68
C GLY A 248 -19.96 -14.58 24.24
N SER A 249 -19.06 -14.04 24.98
CA SER A 249 -17.59 -13.86 24.78
C SER A 249 -16.76 -15.01 24.16
N ALA A 250 -17.32 -15.90 23.41
CA ALA A 250 -16.68 -17.16 23.00
C ALA A 250 -15.69 -17.05 21.82
N GLY A 251 -15.47 -15.88 21.24
CA GLY A 251 -14.74 -15.78 19.96
C GLY A 251 -13.59 -14.79 19.92
N THR A 252 -12.80 -14.63 20.98
CA THR A 252 -11.64 -13.70 20.92
C THR A 252 -10.41 -14.40 20.33
N GLY A 253 -9.88 -13.85 19.24
CA GLY A 253 -8.58 -14.19 18.67
C GLY A 253 -7.57 -13.06 18.90
N LEU A 254 -6.35 -13.42 19.29
CA LEU A 254 -5.21 -12.50 19.38
C LEU A 254 -4.08 -13.01 18.49
N MET A 255 -3.51 -12.13 17.70
CA MET A 255 -2.39 -12.48 16.82
C MET A 255 -1.36 -11.36 16.72
N THR A 256 -0.13 -11.73 16.40
CA THR A 256 0.98 -10.82 16.12
C THR A 256 1.46 -11.01 14.69
N GLN A 257 1.77 -9.92 14.02
CA GLN A 257 2.11 -9.87 12.62
C GLN A 257 3.42 -9.07 12.42
N PRO A 258 4.57 -9.67 12.69
CA PRO A 258 5.86 -9.00 12.49
C PRO A 258 6.26 -8.93 11.02
N PHE A 259 7.04 -7.92 10.68
CA PHE A 259 7.75 -7.81 9.41
C PHE A 259 9.15 -7.21 9.58
N VAL A 260 10.02 -7.52 8.65
CA VAL A 260 11.36 -6.94 8.52
C VAL A 260 11.69 -6.80 7.04
N ARG A 261 12.30 -5.68 6.68
CA ARG A 261 12.86 -5.44 5.35
C ARG A 261 14.24 -4.82 5.48
N VAL A 262 15.19 -5.36 4.75
CA VAL A 262 16.55 -4.83 4.64
C VAL A 262 16.84 -4.59 3.18
N THR A 263 17.24 -3.37 2.85
CA THR A 263 17.58 -2.99 1.48
C THR A 263 19.01 -2.47 1.46
N ALA A 264 19.82 -2.94 0.53
CA ALA A 264 21.19 -2.52 0.34
C ALA A 264 21.43 -2.11 -1.11
N GLN A 265 22.19 -1.04 -1.31
CA GLN A 265 22.63 -0.57 -2.63
C GLN A 265 24.15 -0.76 -2.76
N PRO A 266 24.62 -2.01 -3.05
CA PRO A 266 26.06 -2.30 -3.09
C PRO A 266 26.80 -1.58 -4.23
N PHE A 267 26.09 -1.31 -5.34
CA PHE A 267 26.65 -0.62 -6.51
C PHE A 267 25.61 0.35 -7.08
N VAL A 268 26.07 1.34 -7.83
CA VAL A 268 25.18 2.30 -8.51
C VAL A 268 24.23 1.56 -9.44
N GLY A 269 22.94 1.78 -9.23
CA GLY A 269 21.87 1.17 -10.02
C GLY A 269 21.53 -0.28 -9.66
N TRP A 270 22.17 -0.89 -8.66
CA TRP A 270 21.84 -2.20 -8.14
C TRP A 270 21.26 -2.10 -6.72
N THR A 271 20.23 -2.84 -6.48
CA THR A 271 19.63 -2.95 -5.15
C THR A 271 19.44 -4.43 -4.80
N VAL A 272 19.79 -4.80 -3.58
CA VAL A 272 19.53 -6.11 -3.00
C VAL A 272 18.59 -5.92 -1.82
N ALA A 273 17.51 -6.66 -1.79
CA ALA A 273 16.52 -6.58 -0.72
C ALA A 273 16.28 -7.96 -0.09
N TYR A 274 16.20 -8.00 1.23
CA TYR A 274 15.62 -9.11 1.98
C TYR A 274 14.31 -8.64 2.61
N ARG A 275 13.28 -9.46 2.53
CA ARG A 275 11.95 -9.18 3.08
C ARG A 275 11.44 -10.38 3.84
N MET A 276 10.90 -10.15 5.02
CA MET A 276 10.12 -11.13 5.79
C MET A 276 8.83 -10.46 6.25
N ALA A 277 7.69 -11.07 5.97
CA ALA A 277 6.39 -10.59 6.41
C ALA A 277 5.49 -11.77 6.79
N THR A 278 4.67 -11.57 7.80
CA THR A 278 3.64 -12.55 8.22
C THR A 278 2.28 -12.19 7.69
N GLU A 279 2.11 -10.95 7.29
CA GLU A 279 0.93 -10.45 6.61
C GLU A 279 1.36 -9.68 5.37
N ARG A 280 0.60 -9.81 4.33
CA ARG A 280 0.84 -9.21 3.04
C ARG A 280 0.85 -7.68 3.06
N GLU A 281 -0.01 -7.08 3.85
CA GLU A 281 -0.15 -5.63 3.96
C GLU A 281 0.99 -4.99 4.74
N LEU A 282 1.71 -5.76 5.56
CA LEU A 282 2.91 -5.33 6.29
C LEU A 282 4.19 -5.72 5.56
N GLN A 283 4.27 -5.45 4.28
CA GLN A 283 5.47 -5.78 3.50
C GLN A 283 6.57 -4.75 3.58
N GLY A 284 6.35 -3.63 4.23
CA GLY A 284 7.29 -2.54 4.36
C GLY A 284 6.67 -1.29 4.96
N PHE A 285 7.47 -0.24 5.00
CA PHE A 285 7.11 1.05 5.58
C PHE A 285 6.35 1.92 4.58
N ALA A 286 5.05 1.68 4.44
CA ALA A 286 4.24 2.25 3.36
C ALA A 286 3.53 3.57 3.71
N GLY A 287 3.45 3.95 4.99
CA GLY A 287 2.74 5.12 5.45
C GLY A 287 1.69 4.80 6.51
N LEU A 288 1.14 5.84 7.17
CA LEU A 288 0.17 5.67 8.24
C LEU A 288 -1.11 4.97 7.76
N ASP A 289 -1.56 5.27 6.55
CA ASP A 289 -2.79 4.66 5.99
C ASP A 289 -2.64 3.15 5.74
N SER A 290 -1.49 2.69 5.28
CA SER A 290 -1.26 1.27 5.07
C SER A 290 -1.20 0.49 6.39
N MET A 291 -0.76 1.12 7.46
CA MET A 291 -0.72 0.53 8.80
C MET A 291 -2.10 0.51 9.48
N ALA A 292 -3.05 1.30 9.00
CA ALA A 292 -4.43 1.33 9.48
C ALA A 292 -5.30 0.21 8.89
N SER A 293 -4.72 -0.70 8.11
CA SER A 293 -5.48 -1.78 7.48
C SER A 293 -6.16 -2.69 8.49
N GLU A 294 -7.33 -3.18 8.13
CA GLU A 294 -8.06 -4.16 8.92
C GLU A 294 -7.37 -5.53 8.86
N ALA A 295 -7.46 -6.27 9.95
CA ALA A 295 -7.01 -7.64 9.94
C ALA A 295 -7.92 -8.50 9.04
N PRO A 296 -7.36 -9.35 8.18
CA PRO A 296 -8.16 -10.27 7.40
C PRO A 296 -8.91 -11.22 8.31
N VAL A 297 -10.22 -11.05 8.41
CA VAL A 297 -11.08 -11.97 9.11
C VAL A 297 -11.29 -13.18 8.23
N ALA A 298 -10.80 -14.33 8.64
CA ALA A 298 -10.82 -15.49 7.79
C ALA A 298 -11.87 -16.51 8.17
N ALA A 299 -11.94 -16.96 9.40
CA ALA A 299 -12.88 -18.03 9.78
C ALA A 299 -12.93 -18.27 11.29
N VAL A 300 -13.74 -19.24 11.67
CA VAL A 300 -13.80 -19.80 13.02
C VAL A 300 -12.83 -20.98 13.12
N CYS A 301 -12.04 -21.03 14.17
CA CYS A 301 -11.17 -22.14 14.50
C CYS A 301 -11.62 -22.76 15.83
N GLY A 302 -12.48 -23.75 15.75
CA GLY A 302 -13.16 -24.29 16.93
C GLY A 302 -14.08 -23.25 17.58
N ALA A 303 -13.77 -22.76 18.78
CA ALA A 303 -14.56 -21.74 19.48
C ALA A 303 -14.03 -20.31 19.33
N LYS A 304 -12.96 -20.08 18.56
CA LYS A 304 -12.29 -18.77 18.43
C LYS A 304 -12.26 -18.29 16.99
N LEU A 305 -12.28 -16.98 16.79
CA LEU A 305 -11.97 -16.39 15.51
C LEU A 305 -10.46 -16.48 15.24
N CYS A 306 -10.11 -16.83 14.01
CA CYS A 306 -8.75 -16.86 13.54
C CYS A 306 -8.65 -16.35 12.09
N THR A 307 -7.48 -15.89 11.72
CA THR A 307 -7.19 -15.39 10.39
C THR A 307 -6.25 -16.32 9.65
N ALA A 308 -6.12 -16.11 8.36
CA ALA A 308 -5.00 -16.63 7.59
C ALA A 308 -3.70 -16.27 8.29
N SER A 309 -2.79 -17.20 8.34
CA SER A 309 -1.50 -17.02 9.00
C SER A 309 -0.40 -17.73 8.23
N GLY A 310 0.74 -17.08 8.14
CA GLY A 310 1.90 -17.62 7.44
C GLY A 310 3.10 -16.70 7.58
N ARG A 311 4.16 -17.06 6.88
CA ARG A 311 5.37 -16.28 6.77
C ARG A 311 5.89 -16.33 5.35
N HIS A 312 6.09 -15.17 4.78
CA HIS A 312 6.78 -14.95 3.53
C HIS A 312 8.21 -14.49 3.79
N GLN A 313 9.18 -15.06 3.10
CA GLN A 313 10.58 -14.65 3.11
C GLN A 313 11.05 -14.54 1.68
N GLU A 314 11.69 -13.42 1.34
CA GLU A 314 12.10 -13.12 -0.03
C GLU A 314 13.48 -12.49 -0.06
N ILE A 315 14.26 -12.86 -1.06
CA ILE A 315 15.50 -12.18 -1.44
C ILE A 315 15.36 -11.76 -2.89
N GLY A 316 15.48 -10.46 -3.14
CA GLY A 316 15.39 -9.87 -4.47
C GLY A 316 16.64 -9.09 -4.84
N VAL A 317 16.91 -9.05 -6.12
CA VAL A 317 17.93 -8.20 -6.72
C VAL A 317 17.29 -7.40 -7.83
N SER A 318 17.47 -6.10 -7.79
CA SER A 318 16.96 -5.22 -8.84
C SER A 318 18.06 -4.37 -9.45
N ARG A 319 17.88 -4.02 -10.72
CA ARG A 319 18.78 -3.18 -11.49
C ARG A 319 18.00 -2.12 -12.25
N LYS A 320 18.45 -0.87 -12.17
CA LYS A 320 17.93 0.21 -13.01
C LYS A 320 18.41 0.02 -14.45
N ILE A 321 17.49 0.16 -15.41
CA ILE A 321 17.73 0.02 -16.85
C ILE A 321 17.59 1.40 -17.50
N GLY A 322 18.45 1.72 -18.45
CA GLY A 322 18.39 2.98 -19.19
C GLY A 322 18.99 4.18 -18.47
N GLY A 323 19.72 5.00 -19.19
CA GLY A 323 20.35 6.21 -18.66
C GLY A 323 19.35 7.34 -18.45
N GLY A 324 18.62 7.34 -17.35
CA GLY A 324 17.79 8.47 -16.92
C GLY A 324 16.27 8.31 -17.08
N SER A 325 15.77 7.31 -17.76
CA SER A 325 14.31 7.11 -17.97
C SER A 325 13.60 6.37 -16.84
N GLY A 326 14.33 5.75 -15.93
CA GLY A 326 13.74 5.16 -14.71
C GLY A 326 13.20 3.73 -14.86
N GLY A 327 13.51 2.99 -15.93
CA GLY A 327 13.17 1.56 -16.05
C GLY A 327 13.95 0.71 -15.04
N SER A 328 13.38 -0.44 -14.63
CA SER A 328 14.05 -1.41 -13.74
C SER A 328 13.63 -2.84 -14.04
N ILE A 329 14.55 -3.75 -13.78
CA ILE A 329 14.29 -5.20 -13.75
C ILE A 329 14.59 -5.71 -12.35
N GLU A 330 13.72 -6.55 -11.83
CA GLU A 330 13.87 -7.22 -10.54
C GLU A 330 13.69 -8.72 -10.70
N ALA A 331 14.50 -9.48 -10.01
CA ALA A 331 14.35 -10.92 -9.85
C ALA A 331 14.41 -11.24 -8.36
N ALA A 332 13.44 -12.00 -7.88
CA ALA A 332 13.35 -12.41 -6.48
C ALA A 332 13.02 -13.89 -6.37
N ILE A 333 13.61 -14.54 -5.39
CA ILE A 333 13.25 -15.88 -4.95
C ILE A 333 12.61 -15.77 -3.57
N TYR A 334 11.56 -16.53 -3.34
CA TYR A 334 10.85 -16.47 -2.07
C TYR A 334 10.44 -17.84 -1.55
N ARG A 335 10.22 -17.89 -0.24
CA ARG A 335 9.64 -19.04 0.45
C ARG A 335 8.43 -18.60 1.25
N ASP A 336 7.31 -19.28 0.99
CA ASP A 336 6.06 -19.15 1.73
C ASP A 336 5.88 -20.34 2.66
N THR A 337 5.63 -20.08 3.93
CA THR A 337 5.23 -21.07 4.92
C THR A 337 3.90 -20.65 5.49
N MET A 338 2.83 -21.11 4.88
CA MET A 338 1.45 -20.80 5.27
C MET A 338 0.96 -21.87 6.21
N GLN A 339 0.47 -21.47 7.38
CA GLN A 339 -0.16 -22.38 8.34
C GLN A 339 -1.64 -22.54 8.06
N ARG A 340 -2.29 -21.45 7.67
CA ARG A 340 -3.70 -21.37 7.29
C ARG A 340 -3.88 -20.39 6.15
N VAL A 341 -4.63 -20.80 5.14
CA VAL A 341 -4.87 -19.98 3.96
C VAL A 341 -6.32 -19.58 3.92
N GLY A 342 -6.59 -18.29 3.86
CA GLY A 342 -7.92 -17.74 3.64
C GLY A 342 -8.34 -17.93 2.19
N VAL A 343 -9.50 -18.53 1.97
CA VAL A 343 -10.13 -18.69 0.66
C VAL A 343 -11.45 -17.94 0.67
N ALA A 344 -11.67 -17.11 -0.33
CA ALA A 344 -12.88 -16.33 -0.49
C ALA A 344 -13.89 -17.03 -1.40
N GLY A 345 -15.17 -16.78 -1.15
CA GLY A 345 -16.23 -17.25 -2.00
C GLY A 345 -17.42 -16.29 -2.03
N VAL A 346 -18.29 -16.50 -3.01
CA VAL A 346 -19.52 -15.73 -3.23
C VAL A 346 -20.69 -16.67 -3.46
N GLY A 347 -21.88 -16.23 -3.09
CA GLY A 347 -23.14 -16.97 -3.27
C GLY A 347 -24.08 -16.74 -2.11
N ALA A 348 -25.36 -16.99 -2.31
CA ALA A 348 -26.39 -16.85 -1.27
C ALA A 348 -26.26 -17.99 -0.23
N ALA A 349 -25.24 -17.87 0.62
CA ALA A 349 -25.04 -18.78 1.74
C ALA A 349 -25.77 -18.22 2.96
N GLY A 350 -26.72 -18.98 3.49
CA GLY A 350 -27.25 -18.72 4.83
C GLY A 350 -26.27 -19.26 5.89
N ALA A 351 -26.30 -18.68 7.08
CA ALA A 351 -25.49 -19.18 8.20
C ALA A 351 -25.69 -20.68 8.45
N ALA A 352 -26.88 -21.21 8.15
CA ALA A 352 -27.21 -22.64 8.28
C ALA A 352 -26.51 -23.51 7.24
N ASP A 353 -26.21 -22.98 6.06
CA ASP A 353 -25.64 -23.74 4.94
C ASP A 353 -24.14 -24.00 5.09
N LEU A 354 -23.45 -23.15 5.85
CA LEU A 354 -22.04 -23.24 6.14
C LEU A 354 -21.71 -23.67 7.58
N THR A 355 -22.71 -24.18 8.34
CA THR A 355 -22.49 -24.67 9.72
C THR A 355 -21.52 -25.84 9.81
N SER A 356 -21.36 -26.60 8.74
CA SER A 356 -20.37 -27.67 8.62
C SER A 356 -18.95 -27.15 8.23
N VAL A 357 -18.84 -25.88 7.85
CA VAL A 357 -17.59 -25.24 7.45
C VAL A 357 -17.38 -24.04 8.35
N ASP A 358 -16.22 -23.99 9.00
CA ASP A 358 -15.82 -22.85 9.83
C ASP A 358 -15.66 -21.59 8.97
N ALA A 359 -16.78 -20.93 8.64
CA ALA A 359 -16.84 -19.78 7.74
C ALA A 359 -17.23 -18.50 8.46
N VAL A 360 -16.75 -17.38 7.94
CA VAL A 360 -17.28 -16.04 8.19
C VAL A 360 -18.04 -15.58 6.95
N ILE A 361 -19.27 -15.16 7.14
CA ILE A 361 -20.20 -14.78 6.08
C ILE A 361 -20.50 -13.28 6.21
N ASP A 362 -20.38 -12.57 5.10
CA ASP A 362 -20.93 -11.22 4.94
C ASP A 362 -22.30 -11.33 4.28
N THR A 363 -23.33 -11.10 5.04
CA THR A 363 -24.72 -11.23 4.57
C THR A 363 -25.11 -10.11 3.59
N ALA A 364 -24.45 -8.96 3.66
CA ALA A 364 -24.75 -7.82 2.79
C ALA A 364 -24.21 -8.03 1.36
N THR A 365 -23.02 -8.61 1.22
CA THR A 365 -22.40 -8.89 -0.09
C THR A 365 -22.68 -10.31 -0.58
N GLN A 366 -23.27 -11.17 0.26
CA GLN A 366 -23.41 -12.60 0.02
C GLN A 366 -22.07 -13.26 -0.32
N SER A 367 -21.05 -12.87 0.40
CA SER A 367 -19.71 -13.42 0.29
C SER A 367 -19.31 -14.11 1.59
N PHE A 368 -18.38 -15.03 1.49
CA PHE A 368 -17.89 -15.78 2.65
C PHE A 368 -16.39 -16.02 2.58
N ARG A 369 -15.80 -16.36 3.70
CA ARG A 369 -14.41 -16.75 3.83
C ARG A 369 -14.29 -18.01 4.67
N ILE A 370 -13.43 -18.91 4.21
CA ILE A 370 -13.07 -20.15 4.88
C ILE A 370 -11.57 -20.24 5.03
N LEU A 371 -11.12 -21.08 5.96
CA LEU A 371 -9.72 -21.43 6.09
C LEU A 371 -9.46 -22.80 5.46
N SER A 372 -8.41 -22.87 4.67
CA SER A 372 -7.87 -24.10 4.14
C SER A 372 -6.58 -24.49 4.86
N ALA A 373 -6.14 -25.72 4.64
CA ALA A 373 -4.86 -26.21 5.11
C ALA A 373 -3.71 -25.35 4.62
N GLY A 374 -2.63 -25.28 5.40
CA GLY A 374 -1.43 -24.57 5.02
C GLY A 374 -0.57 -25.34 4.02
N TYR A 375 0.46 -24.66 3.51
CA TYR A 375 1.47 -25.23 2.63
C TYR A 375 2.84 -24.58 2.87
N THR A 376 3.90 -25.21 2.35
CA THR A 376 5.21 -24.58 2.22
C THR A 376 5.61 -24.68 0.75
N SER A 377 6.06 -23.57 0.18
CA SER A 377 6.46 -23.47 -1.23
C SER A 377 7.61 -22.51 -1.40
N ASP A 378 8.48 -22.85 -2.33
CA ASP A 378 9.47 -21.94 -2.88
C ASP A 378 8.92 -21.35 -4.20
N GLY A 379 9.23 -20.08 -4.46
CA GLY A 379 8.74 -19.39 -5.65
C GLY A 379 9.76 -18.44 -6.25
N LEU A 380 9.44 -17.96 -7.44
CA LEU A 380 10.21 -16.99 -8.22
C LEU A 380 9.30 -15.85 -8.64
N ARG A 381 9.79 -14.62 -8.56
CA ARG A 381 9.14 -13.43 -9.13
C ARG A 381 10.13 -12.69 -10.02
N LEU A 382 9.65 -12.26 -11.18
CA LEU A 382 10.36 -11.39 -12.11
C LEU A 382 9.48 -10.19 -12.39
N THR A 383 10.04 -8.99 -12.25
CA THR A 383 9.32 -7.73 -12.51
C THR A 383 10.14 -6.88 -13.46
N LEU A 384 9.50 -6.40 -14.51
CA LEU A 384 10.03 -5.42 -15.45
C LEU A 384 9.16 -4.17 -15.39
N SER A 385 9.76 -3.04 -15.14
CA SER A 385 9.08 -1.75 -15.09
C SER A 385 9.73 -0.79 -16.06
N GLU A 386 8.92 -0.14 -16.90
CA GLU A 386 9.41 0.75 -17.94
C GLU A 386 8.49 1.95 -18.15
N PRO A 387 9.00 3.20 -18.16
CA PRO A 387 8.24 4.35 -18.62
C PRO A 387 8.08 4.29 -20.13
N LEU A 388 6.86 4.12 -20.62
CA LEU A 388 6.56 4.13 -22.05
C LEU A 388 6.52 5.54 -22.62
N SER A 389 6.18 6.53 -21.79
CA SER A 389 6.23 7.95 -22.11
C SER A 389 6.37 8.79 -20.85
N ALA A 390 6.40 10.11 -20.98
CA ALA A 390 6.42 11.03 -19.85
C ALA A 390 5.19 10.87 -18.91
N HIS A 391 4.10 10.29 -19.40
CA HIS A 391 2.82 10.20 -18.67
C HIS A 391 2.22 8.78 -18.67
N LEU A 392 2.96 7.80 -19.15
CA LEU A 392 2.49 6.42 -19.24
C LEU A 392 3.61 5.48 -18.76
N TRP A 393 3.26 4.64 -17.83
CA TRP A 393 4.12 3.64 -17.22
C TRP A 393 3.57 2.23 -17.45
N ALA A 394 4.43 1.27 -17.71
CA ALA A 394 4.09 -0.14 -17.80
C ALA A 394 4.93 -0.97 -16.83
N GLU A 395 4.30 -1.97 -16.25
CA GLU A 395 4.97 -2.97 -15.43
C GLU A 395 4.48 -4.34 -15.83
N LEU A 396 5.41 -5.26 -15.97
CA LEU A 396 5.17 -6.67 -16.26
C LEU A 396 5.71 -7.49 -15.09
N GLU A 397 4.87 -8.36 -14.53
CA GLU A 397 5.24 -9.26 -13.45
C GLU A 397 4.97 -10.70 -13.88
N TYR A 398 5.91 -11.57 -13.62
CA TYR A 398 5.76 -13.03 -13.72
C TYR A 398 6.06 -13.65 -12.37
N GLU A 399 5.18 -14.51 -11.91
CA GLU A 399 5.34 -15.23 -10.65
C GLU A 399 5.13 -16.72 -10.85
N SER A 400 5.89 -17.53 -10.12
CA SER A 400 5.70 -18.97 -10.03
C SER A 400 5.84 -19.38 -8.55
N GLY A 401 4.84 -20.11 -8.05
CA GLY A 401 4.79 -20.53 -6.64
C GLY A 401 3.52 -21.31 -6.34
N ALA A 402 3.23 -21.54 -5.07
CA ALA A 402 2.02 -22.24 -4.68
C ALA A 402 0.80 -21.33 -4.63
N ALA A 403 -0.34 -21.90 -5.00
CA ALA A 403 -1.67 -21.34 -4.81
C ALA A 403 -2.64 -22.44 -4.42
N MET A 404 -3.79 -22.09 -3.84
CA MET A 404 -4.87 -23.03 -3.56
C MET A 404 -5.68 -23.24 -4.83
N ALA A 405 -5.94 -24.50 -5.13
CA ALA A 405 -6.75 -24.95 -6.25
C ALA A 405 -7.93 -25.80 -5.76
N THR A 406 -8.97 -25.86 -6.56
CA THR A 406 -10.07 -26.82 -6.35
C THR A 406 -9.92 -27.98 -7.32
N GLU A 407 -10.06 -29.19 -6.81
CA GLU A 407 -10.16 -30.39 -7.59
C GLU A 407 -11.58 -30.96 -7.48
N ARG A 408 -12.20 -31.32 -8.61
CA ARG A 408 -13.48 -32.02 -8.62
C ARG A 408 -13.25 -33.46 -8.21
N THR A 409 -13.75 -33.85 -7.06
CA THR A 409 -13.79 -35.24 -6.65
C THR A 409 -15.00 -35.94 -7.29
N GLU A 410 -14.92 -37.26 -7.47
CA GLU A 410 -16.04 -38.07 -7.96
C GLU A 410 -17.28 -37.97 -7.05
N THR A 411 -17.11 -37.59 -5.80
CA THR A 411 -18.17 -37.38 -4.81
C THR A 411 -18.86 -36.01 -4.91
N GLY A 412 -18.41 -35.12 -5.83
CA GLY A 412 -19.02 -33.81 -6.06
C GLY A 412 -18.65 -32.72 -5.06
N VAL A 413 -17.96 -33.05 -3.98
CA VAL A 413 -17.45 -32.06 -3.00
C VAL A 413 -16.03 -31.66 -3.43
N PRO A 414 -15.78 -30.41 -3.84
CA PRO A 414 -14.45 -29.99 -4.25
C PRO A 414 -13.51 -30.01 -3.06
N GLN A 415 -12.33 -30.58 -3.25
CA GLN A 415 -11.23 -30.48 -2.28
C GLN A 415 -10.35 -29.28 -2.63
N ILE A 416 -10.00 -28.51 -1.62
CA ILE A 416 -9.07 -27.39 -1.75
C ILE A 416 -7.69 -27.89 -1.35
N HIS A 417 -6.73 -27.81 -2.27
CA HIS A 417 -5.35 -28.25 -2.06
C HIS A 417 -4.36 -27.24 -2.63
N ALA A 418 -3.13 -27.26 -2.12
CA ALA A 418 -2.06 -26.43 -2.65
C ALA A 418 -1.49 -27.05 -3.93
N THR A 419 -1.28 -26.23 -4.93
CA THR A 419 -0.63 -26.62 -6.20
C THR A 419 0.38 -25.57 -6.62
N VAL A 420 1.43 -25.98 -7.33
CA VAL A 420 2.38 -25.04 -7.93
C VAL A 420 1.82 -24.57 -9.27
N ALA A 421 1.80 -23.26 -9.43
CA ALA A 421 1.27 -22.63 -10.64
C ALA A 421 2.07 -21.38 -10.99
N SER A 422 1.84 -20.84 -12.19
CA SER A 422 2.42 -19.58 -12.63
C SER A 422 1.32 -18.58 -12.94
N ALA A 423 1.64 -17.31 -12.71
CA ALA A 423 0.81 -16.17 -13.08
C ALA A 423 1.65 -15.13 -13.80
N ALA A 424 1.02 -14.37 -14.68
CA ALA A 424 1.61 -13.20 -15.31
C ALA A 424 0.65 -12.02 -15.20
N ALA A 425 1.17 -10.84 -14.95
CA ALA A 425 0.38 -9.63 -14.84
C ALA A 425 1.03 -8.49 -15.61
N ILE A 426 0.19 -7.63 -16.18
CA ILE A 426 0.61 -6.35 -16.77
C ILE A 426 -0.18 -5.24 -16.12
N ARG A 427 0.51 -4.20 -15.70
CA ARG A 427 -0.04 -2.96 -15.17
C ARG A 427 0.29 -1.82 -16.10
N LEU A 428 -0.70 -1.06 -16.49
CA LEU A 428 -0.56 0.20 -17.19
C LEU A 428 -1.09 1.32 -16.31
N GLN A 429 -0.30 2.36 -16.15
CA GLN A 429 -0.65 3.52 -15.34
C GLN A 429 -0.34 4.79 -16.12
N GLY A 430 -1.31 5.70 -16.18
CA GLY A 430 -1.15 6.92 -16.93
C GLY A 430 -1.98 8.09 -16.41
N GLU A 431 -1.55 9.29 -16.80
CA GLU A 431 -2.23 10.54 -16.49
C GLU A 431 -2.50 11.35 -17.77
N ALA A 432 -3.76 11.76 -17.96
CA ALA A 432 -4.16 12.66 -19.02
C ALA A 432 -4.10 14.11 -18.50
N LEU A 433 -3.03 14.83 -18.77
CA LEU A 433 -2.77 16.17 -18.23
C LEU A 433 -3.87 17.21 -18.50
N ARG A 434 -4.56 17.11 -19.64
CA ARG A 434 -5.63 18.08 -20.01
C ARG A 434 -6.82 17.99 -19.08
N THR A 435 -7.17 16.80 -18.66
CA THR A 435 -8.35 16.53 -17.84
C THR A 435 -8.00 16.27 -16.38
N GLY A 436 -6.75 16.01 -16.05
CA GLY A 436 -6.31 15.55 -14.73
C GLY A 436 -6.82 14.13 -14.42
N THR A 437 -7.16 13.35 -15.47
CA THR A 437 -7.62 11.98 -15.29
C THR A 437 -6.42 11.07 -15.07
N ARG A 438 -6.42 10.33 -13.99
CA ARG A 438 -5.46 9.26 -13.71
C ARG A 438 -6.16 7.93 -13.95
N LEU A 439 -5.51 7.06 -14.70
CA LEU A 439 -6.01 5.73 -15.01
C LEU A 439 -4.94 4.69 -14.66
N ARG A 440 -5.36 3.65 -13.99
CA ARG A 440 -4.59 2.44 -13.78
C ARG A 440 -5.39 1.24 -14.26
N ALA A 441 -4.80 0.41 -15.09
CA ALA A 441 -5.39 -0.84 -15.55
C ALA A 441 -4.41 -1.98 -15.24
N VAL A 442 -4.92 -3.08 -14.74
CA VAL A 442 -4.15 -4.29 -14.47
C VAL A 442 -4.88 -5.45 -15.11
N TYR A 443 -4.16 -6.23 -15.89
CA TYR A 443 -4.60 -7.53 -16.37
C TYR A 443 -3.68 -8.59 -15.77
N ARG A 444 -4.27 -9.54 -15.03
CA ARG A 444 -3.55 -10.67 -14.45
C ARG A 444 -4.11 -11.94 -15.03
N TRP A 445 -3.24 -12.73 -15.60
CA TRP A 445 -3.54 -14.09 -16.03
C TRP A 445 -3.03 -15.09 -14.99
N GLN A 446 -3.88 -16.02 -14.60
CA GLN A 446 -3.54 -17.21 -13.83
C GLN A 446 -4.50 -18.35 -14.17
N PRO A 447 -4.15 -19.63 -13.91
CA PRO A 447 -5.07 -20.74 -14.14
C PRO A 447 -6.42 -20.56 -13.42
N HIS A 448 -7.52 -20.78 -14.14
CA HIS A 448 -8.88 -20.52 -13.64
C HIS A 448 -9.32 -21.39 -12.46
N HIS A 449 -8.70 -22.58 -12.28
CA HIS A 449 -9.00 -23.48 -11.17
C HIS A 449 -8.40 -23.03 -9.82
N LEU A 450 -7.60 -21.99 -9.83
CA LEU A 450 -7.03 -21.42 -8.61
C LEU A 450 -8.05 -20.55 -7.89
N VAL A 451 -8.14 -20.75 -6.58
CA VAL A 451 -9.02 -20.00 -5.69
C VAL A 451 -8.27 -19.01 -4.78
N THR A 452 -6.95 -18.96 -4.92
CA THR A 452 -6.09 -17.89 -4.38
C THR A 452 -5.15 -17.37 -5.46
N ALA A 453 -4.52 -16.24 -5.20
CA ALA A 453 -3.48 -15.74 -6.09
C ALA A 453 -2.20 -16.58 -5.98
N VAL A 454 -1.47 -16.73 -7.09
CA VAL A 454 -0.07 -17.18 -7.09
C VAL A 454 0.76 -16.00 -6.60
N GLY A 455 1.73 -16.23 -5.70
CA GLY A 455 2.58 -15.16 -5.19
C GLY A 455 1.80 -14.01 -4.53
N PRO A 456 0.99 -14.28 -3.50
CA PRO A 456 0.10 -13.27 -2.91
C PRO A 456 0.83 -12.07 -2.32
N TYR A 457 2.13 -12.14 -2.15
CA TYR A 457 2.97 -11.06 -1.63
C TYR A 457 3.62 -10.20 -2.73
N GLY A 458 3.40 -10.51 -4.01
CA GLY A 458 3.80 -9.68 -5.14
C GLY A 458 3.01 -8.38 -5.22
N GLU A 459 3.53 -7.39 -5.93
CA GLU A 459 2.85 -6.09 -6.09
C GLU A 459 1.52 -6.20 -6.85
N LEU A 460 1.45 -7.12 -7.80
CA LEU A 460 0.26 -7.40 -8.60
C LEU A 460 -0.51 -8.65 -8.12
N GLY A 461 -0.08 -9.26 -7.01
CA GLY A 461 -0.70 -10.47 -6.46
C GLY A 461 -2.19 -10.32 -6.16
N ASP A 462 -2.67 -9.10 -5.95
CA ASP A 462 -4.07 -8.77 -5.66
C ASP A 462 -4.92 -8.43 -6.86
N ALA A 463 -4.32 -8.25 -8.02
CA ALA A 463 -5.07 -7.91 -9.20
C ALA A 463 -6.00 -9.06 -9.60
N GLY A 464 -7.27 -8.77 -9.80
CA GLY A 464 -8.21 -9.64 -10.51
C GLY A 464 -7.88 -9.69 -12.00
N PHE A 465 -8.48 -10.63 -12.74
CA PHE A 465 -8.16 -10.86 -14.16
C PHE A 465 -8.08 -9.56 -14.96
N LEU A 466 -9.10 -8.74 -14.97
CA LEU A 466 -9.04 -7.38 -15.51
C LEU A 466 -9.62 -6.41 -14.49
N SER A 467 -8.79 -5.50 -14.04
CA SER A 467 -9.15 -4.50 -13.04
C SER A 467 -8.70 -3.13 -13.49
N PHE A 468 -9.47 -2.09 -13.20
CA PHE A 468 -9.06 -0.73 -13.47
C PHE A 468 -9.56 0.23 -12.39
N GLU A 469 -8.79 1.26 -12.19
CA GLU A 469 -9.11 2.38 -11.33
C GLU A 469 -8.96 3.67 -12.12
N MET A 470 -9.93 4.55 -11.98
CA MET A 470 -9.90 5.87 -12.56
C MET A 470 -10.16 6.91 -11.48
N ARG A 471 -9.36 7.96 -11.49
CA ARG A 471 -9.57 9.18 -10.70
C ARG A 471 -9.68 10.37 -11.65
N GLN A 472 -10.68 11.20 -11.43
CA GLN A 472 -10.95 12.35 -12.23
C GLN A 472 -11.12 13.58 -11.35
N ALA A 473 -10.23 14.56 -11.50
CA ALA A 473 -10.45 15.87 -10.91
C ALA A 473 -11.67 16.52 -11.58
N VAL A 474 -12.70 16.82 -10.80
CA VAL A 474 -13.95 17.40 -11.31
C VAL A 474 -13.84 18.91 -11.22
N ARG A 475 -13.67 19.55 -12.37
CA ARG A 475 -13.62 21.01 -12.52
C ARG A 475 -14.93 21.48 -13.13
N CYS A 476 -15.97 21.67 -12.33
CA CYS A 476 -17.26 22.17 -12.80
C CYS A 476 -17.29 23.70 -12.75
N TRP A 477 -16.88 24.37 -13.81
CA TRP A 477 -17.14 25.76 -14.15
C TRP A 477 -17.18 26.77 -12.98
N GLY A 478 -16.31 26.60 -11.98
CA GLY A 478 -16.24 27.48 -10.81
C GLY A 478 -17.34 27.26 -9.76
N ILE A 479 -18.20 26.26 -9.93
CA ILE A 479 -19.26 25.93 -8.95
C ILE A 479 -18.73 25.03 -7.83
N LEU A 480 -17.82 24.10 -8.18
CA LEU A 480 -17.20 23.22 -7.20
C LEU A 480 -15.81 23.74 -6.79
N PRO A 481 -15.45 23.65 -5.51
CA PRO A 481 -14.15 24.06 -5.05
C PRO A 481 -13.04 23.17 -5.65
N SER A 482 -11.83 23.70 -5.73
CA SER A 482 -10.64 22.91 -6.08
C SER A 482 -10.46 21.80 -5.04
N GLY A 483 -10.12 20.58 -5.47
CA GLY A 483 -9.97 19.43 -4.57
C GLY A 483 -11.14 18.43 -4.64
N PHE A 484 -12.10 18.64 -5.53
CA PHE A 484 -13.18 17.68 -5.77
C PHE A 484 -12.74 16.63 -6.81
N GLU A 485 -12.83 15.36 -6.46
CA GLU A 485 -12.46 14.23 -7.31
C GLU A 485 -13.58 13.19 -7.37
N ALA A 486 -13.76 12.61 -8.56
CA ALA A 486 -14.57 11.41 -8.77
C ALA A 486 -13.65 10.20 -8.96
N THR A 487 -14.05 9.07 -8.42
CA THR A 487 -13.31 7.81 -8.49
C THR A 487 -14.19 6.69 -9.01
N LEU A 488 -13.60 5.77 -9.77
CA LEU A 488 -14.23 4.54 -10.22
C LEU A 488 -13.22 3.42 -10.07
N ASN A 489 -13.60 2.39 -9.32
CA ASN A 489 -12.79 1.19 -9.11
C ASN A 489 -13.58 -0.04 -9.59
N VAL A 490 -12.98 -0.81 -10.48
CA VAL A 490 -13.55 -2.05 -11.00
C VAL A 490 -12.52 -3.15 -10.85
N THR A 491 -12.88 -4.21 -10.13
CA THR A 491 -12.04 -5.39 -9.94
C THR A 491 -12.67 -6.58 -10.64
N ASN A 492 -11.86 -7.39 -11.31
CA ASN A 492 -12.29 -8.58 -12.02
C ASN A 492 -13.49 -8.34 -12.96
N LEU A 493 -13.37 -7.34 -13.83
CA LEU A 493 -14.44 -6.94 -14.77
C LEU A 493 -14.98 -8.12 -15.59
N LEU A 494 -14.09 -9.04 -15.97
CA LEU A 494 -14.44 -10.20 -16.80
C LEU A 494 -15.18 -11.30 -16.03
N ALA A 495 -15.26 -11.19 -14.70
CA ALA A 495 -15.86 -12.19 -13.82
C ALA A 495 -15.26 -13.60 -14.02
N GLU A 496 -13.96 -13.68 -14.12
CA GLU A 496 -13.23 -14.93 -14.31
C GLU A 496 -12.76 -15.55 -12.99
N GLY A 497 -12.37 -16.84 -13.02
CA GLY A 497 -11.79 -17.56 -11.88
C GLY A 497 -12.80 -17.99 -10.81
N TYR A 498 -14.09 -18.08 -11.14
CA TYR A 498 -15.10 -18.60 -10.24
C TYR A 498 -15.16 -20.13 -10.34
N GLN A 499 -14.93 -20.82 -9.23
CA GLN A 499 -14.98 -22.28 -9.15
C GLN A 499 -16.23 -22.73 -8.39
N PRO A 500 -17.13 -23.52 -9.03
CA PRO A 500 -18.36 -23.95 -8.39
C PRO A 500 -18.07 -24.86 -7.19
N PHE A 501 -18.76 -24.59 -6.12
CA PHE A 501 -18.73 -25.32 -4.86
C PHE A 501 -20.15 -25.64 -4.45
N LEU A 502 -20.46 -26.90 -4.23
CA LEU A 502 -21.79 -27.32 -3.82
C LEU A 502 -21.89 -27.26 -2.30
N SER A 503 -22.83 -26.50 -1.78
CA SER A 503 -23.11 -26.49 -0.34
C SER A 503 -23.91 -27.71 0.08
N ALA A 504 -23.98 -28.00 1.39
CA ALA A 504 -24.67 -29.17 1.94
C ALA A 504 -26.17 -29.20 1.64
N ASP A 505 -26.78 -28.03 1.40
CA ASP A 505 -28.20 -27.88 1.03
C ASP A 505 -28.47 -27.97 -0.48
N GLY A 506 -27.45 -28.25 -1.29
CA GLY A 506 -27.55 -28.36 -2.74
C GLY A 506 -27.46 -27.03 -3.51
N ARG A 507 -27.21 -25.91 -2.83
CA ARG A 507 -26.96 -24.61 -3.52
C ARG A 507 -25.56 -24.55 -4.09
N THR A 508 -25.41 -23.90 -5.24
CA THR A 508 -24.11 -23.67 -5.83
C THR A 508 -23.52 -22.36 -5.31
N LEU A 509 -22.43 -22.48 -4.58
CA LEU A 509 -21.55 -21.38 -4.18
C LEU A 509 -20.35 -21.33 -5.13
N TYR A 510 -19.60 -20.26 -5.11
CA TYR A 510 -18.42 -20.11 -5.96
C TYR A 510 -17.22 -19.67 -5.13
N LEU A 511 -16.13 -20.41 -5.21
CA LEU A 511 -14.84 -19.98 -4.68
C LEU A 511 -14.13 -19.14 -5.74
N THR A 512 -13.42 -18.12 -5.33
CA THR A 512 -12.71 -17.24 -6.25
C THR A 512 -11.52 -16.57 -5.57
N ALA A 513 -10.43 -16.43 -6.29
CA ALA A 513 -9.30 -15.62 -5.84
C ALA A 513 -9.69 -14.13 -5.74
N ARG A 514 -10.62 -13.69 -6.60
CA ARG A 514 -11.11 -12.30 -6.66
C ARG A 514 -12.57 -12.24 -7.09
N ALA A 515 -13.40 -11.71 -6.24
CA ALA A 515 -14.77 -11.39 -6.61
C ALA A 515 -14.80 -10.18 -7.55
N ARG A 516 -15.79 -10.14 -8.44
CA ARG A 516 -16.09 -8.96 -9.24
C ARG A 516 -16.67 -7.87 -8.34
N THR A 517 -16.06 -6.67 -8.41
CA THR A 517 -16.57 -5.50 -7.69
C THR A 517 -16.61 -4.28 -8.60
N ILE A 518 -17.56 -3.39 -8.37
CA ILE A 518 -17.70 -2.11 -9.07
C ILE A 518 -18.08 -1.07 -8.03
N GLN A 519 -17.21 -0.11 -7.81
CA GLN A 519 -17.41 0.97 -6.84
C GLN A 519 -17.16 2.32 -7.49
N ALA A 520 -17.99 3.30 -7.17
CA ALA A 520 -17.81 4.68 -7.57
C ALA A 520 -17.81 5.57 -6.32
N GLY A 521 -17.05 6.65 -6.37
CA GLY A 521 -16.95 7.54 -5.23
C GLY A 521 -16.68 8.98 -5.62
N LEU A 522 -16.93 9.86 -4.66
CA LEU A 522 -16.63 11.28 -4.71
C LEU A 522 -15.81 11.64 -3.48
N SER A 523 -14.80 12.46 -3.64
CA SER A 523 -14.02 12.98 -2.52
C SER A 523 -13.78 14.47 -2.67
N PHE A 524 -13.68 15.14 -1.53
CA PHE A 524 -13.35 16.55 -1.45
C PHE A 524 -12.25 16.77 -0.42
N THR A 525 -11.17 17.41 -0.86
CA THR A 525 -10.01 17.74 0.00
C THR A 525 -9.92 19.25 0.19
N PHE A 526 -9.75 19.72 1.41
CA PHE A 526 -9.65 21.14 1.77
C PHE A 526 -8.63 21.38 2.89
#